data_1f664e9cd13ad0e27593f4a6e0dbc778
#
_entry.id   1f664e9cd13ad0e27593f4a6e0dbc778
#
_cell.length_a   1.000
_cell.length_b   1.000
_cell.length_c   1.000
_cell.angle_alpha   90.00
_cell.angle_beta   90.00
_cell.angle_gamma   90.00
#
_symmetry.space_group_name_H-M   'P 1'
#
loop_
_entity.id
_entity.type
_entity.pdbx_description
1 polymer ?
#
loop_
_entity_poly.entity_id
_entity_poly.type
_entity_poly.pdbx_seq_one_letter_code
_entity_poly.pdbx_strand_id
1 'polypeptide(L)'
;MANTLVQDDSVEWMDLGDGIQRKVMAYDAGMMIVKVAFEKGSIGTLHKHPHTQASYVSKGIFDITIDGKTERLNAGDVYFVPSDKIHGAVCIEKGELVDVFAPMREDFV
;
A
#
# COMPACT_ATOMS: atom_id res chain seq x y z
N MET A 1 -2.02 -18.86 12.91
CA MET A 1 -1.70 -19.47 11.59
C MET A 1 -2.16 -18.53 10.49
N ALA A 2 -1.33 -18.32 9.48
CA ALA A 2 -1.70 -17.50 8.34
C ALA A 2 -2.78 -18.16 7.50
N ASN A 3 -3.73 -17.36 6.98
CA ASN A 3 -4.66 -17.81 5.95
C ASN A 3 -3.90 -17.86 4.63
N THR A 4 -3.93 -19.00 3.97
CA THR A 4 -3.15 -19.21 2.74
C THR A 4 -3.95 -18.96 1.45
N LEU A 5 -5.27 -19.05 1.53
CA LEU A 5 -6.17 -18.78 0.41
C LEU A 5 -7.23 -17.81 0.91
N VAL A 6 -7.21 -16.58 0.41
CA VAL A 6 -8.08 -15.52 0.92
C VAL A 6 -8.86 -14.91 -0.24
N GLN A 7 -10.19 -14.97 -0.15
CA GLN A 7 -11.05 -14.32 -1.11
C GLN A 7 -11.21 -12.84 -0.76
N ASP A 8 -11.16 -11.98 -1.74
CA ASP A 8 -11.20 -10.54 -1.54
C ASP A 8 -12.46 -10.10 -0.78
N ASP A 9 -13.61 -10.64 -1.11
CA ASP A 9 -14.88 -10.27 -0.50
C ASP A 9 -15.06 -10.79 0.93
N SER A 10 -14.18 -11.67 1.40
CA SER A 10 -14.19 -12.14 2.78
C SER A 10 -13.49 -11.19 3.75
N VAL A 11 -12.80 -10.16 3.24
CA VAL A 11 -12.08 -9.18 4.04
C VAL A 11 -12.75 -7.82 3.90
N GLU A 12 -13.10 -7.21 5.02
CA GLU A 12 -13.73 -5.90 5.02
C GLU A 12 -12.70 -4.77 4.90
N TRP A 13 -13.10 -3.69 4.22
CA TRP A 13 -12.30 -2.47 4.19
C TRP A 13 -12.33 -1.79 5.55
N MET A 14 -11.17 -1.36 6.01
CA MET A 14 -11.05 -0.47 7.16
C MET A 14 -10.89 0.96 6.65
N ASP A 15 -11.81 1.84 7.03
CA ASP A 15 -11.74 3.26 6.67
C ASP A 15 -10.65 3.93 7.50
N LEU A 16 -9.65 4.50 6.83
CA LEU A 16 -8.56 5.25 7.49
C LEU A 16 -8.81 6.75 7.51
N GLY A 17 -9.93 7.20 6.94
CA GLY A 17 -10.21 8.61 6.76
C GLY A 17 -9.55 9.19 5.51
N ASP A 18 -9.90 10.43 5.18
CA ASP A 18 -9.29 11.20 4.08
C ASP A 18 -9.31 10.49 2.71
N GLY A 19 -10.32 9.64 2.49
CA GLY A 19 -10.51 8.96 1.22
C GLY A 19 -9.66 7.70 1.04
N ILE A 20 -9.09 7.17 2.10
CA ILE A 20 -8.22 5.99 2.06
C ILE A 20 -8.82 4.85 2.88
N GLN A 21 -8.86 3.66 2.30
CA GLN A 21 -9.30 2.42 2.96
C GLN A 21 -8.23 1.35 2.81
N ARG A 22 -8.18 0.42 3.74
CA ARG A 22 -7.19 -0.65 3.78
C ARG A 22 -7.83 -2.00 4.07
N LYS A 23 -7.35 -3.05 3.40
CA LYS A 23 -7.62 -4.45 3.72
C LYS A 23 -6.31 -5.17 3.96
N VAL A 24 -6.11 -5.76 5.13
CA VAL A 24 -5.01 -6.69 5.36
C VAL A 24 -5.47 -8.05 4.85
N MET A 25 -4.91 -8.49 3.73
CA MET A 25 -5.39 -9.70 3.07
C MET A 25 -4.86 -10.97 3.72
N ALA A 26 -3.55 -11.04 3.95
CA ALA A 26 -2.91 -12.19 4.55
C ALA A 26 -1.54 -11.81 5.11
N TYR A 27 -1.08 -12.52 6.13
CA TYR A 27 0.24 -12.27 6.69
C TYR A 27 0.68 -13.40 7.61
N ASP A 28 1.97 -13.47 7.80
CA ASP A 28 2.62 -14.15 8.93
C ASP A 28 3.74 -13.21 9.43
N ALA A 29 4.58 -13.68 10.34
CA ALA A 29 5.62 -12.84 10.90
C ALA A 29 6.58 -12.27 9.85
N GLY A 30 6.80 -12.98 8.74
CA GLY A 30 7.79 -12.62 7.73
C GLY A 30 7.28 -11.74 6.61
N MET A 31 5.97 -11.66 6.39
CA MET A 31 5.41 -10.97 5.23
C MET A 31 3.94 -10.66 5.41
N MET A 32 3.50 -9.56 4.80
CA MET A 32 2.10 -9.14 4.80
C MET A 32 1.73 -8.58 3.44
N ILE A 33 0.54 -8.94 2.95
CA ILE A 33 -0.02 -8.36 1.71
C ILE A 33 -1.30 -7.59 2.04
N VAL A 34 -1.38 -6.35 1.56
CA VAL A 34 -2.41 -5.38 1.90
C VAL A 34 -2.93 -4.71 0.65
N LYS A 35 -4.23 -4.50 0.55
CA LYS A 35 -4.82 -3.64 -0.47
C LYS A 35 -5.14 -2.29 0.15
N VAL A 36 -4.84 -1.21 -0.57
CA VAL A 36 -5.14 0.16 -0.15
C VAL A 36 -5.87 0.87 -1.28
N ALA A 37 -7.10 1.29 -1.02
CA ALA A 37 -7.94 2.00 -1.99
C ALA A 37 -7.90 3.50 -1.69
N PHE A 38 -7.76 4.31 -2.75
CA PHE A 38 -7.65 5.76 -2.67
C PHE A 38 -8.71 6.43 -3.52
N GLU A 39 -9.41 7.38 -2.95
CA GLU A 39 -10.21 8.32 -3.73
C GLU A 39 -9.28 9.30 -4.44
N LYS A 40 -9.77 9.87 -5.56
CA LYS A 40 -9.03 10.90 -6.30
C LYS A 40 -8.63 12.05 -5.38
N GLY A 41 -7.37 12.45 -5.41
CA GLY A 41 -6.82 13.53 -4.60
C GLY A 41 -6.38 13.12 -3.20
N SER A 42 -6.63 11.89 -2.79
CA SER A 42 -6.20 11.42 -1.47
C SER A 42 -4.68 11.32 -1.39
N ILE A 43 -4.15 11.60 -0.20
CA ILE A 43 -2.71 11.67 0.03
C ILE A 43 -2.32 10.67 1.11
N GLY A 44 -1.44 9.72 0.74
CA GLY A 44 -0.68 8.94 1.70
C GLY A 44 0.55 9.77 2.08
N THR A 45 0.56 10.33 3.29
CA THR A 45 1.60 11.28 3.71
C THR A 45 2.98 10.65 3.73
N LEU A 46 4.01 11.49 3.54
CA LEU A 46 5.40 11.05 3.62
C LEU A 46 5.69 10.46 4.99
N HIS A 47 6.25 9.26 5.00
CA HIS A 47 6.61 8.53 6.22
C HIS A 47 7.70 7.52 5.90
N LYS A 48 8.23 6.89 6.94
CA LYS A 48 9.18 5.79 6.79
C LYS A 48 8.90 4.70 7.81
N HIS A 49 9.37 3.51 7.54
CA HIS A 49 9.28 2.35 8.43
C HIS A 49 10.45 1.40 8.14
N PRO A 50 10.85 0.56 9.10
CA PRO A 50 11.96 -0.37 8.89
C PRO A 50 11.63 -1.50 7.93
N HIS A 51 10.35 -1.75 7.66
CA HIS A 51 9.91 -2.79 6.74
C HIS A 51 10.34 -2.46 5.31
N THR A 52 10.76 -3.45 4.56
CA THR A 52 10.89 -3.35 3.11
C THR A 52 9.49 -3.46 2.50
N GLN A 53 9.20 -2.65 1.50
CA GLN A 53 7.89 -2.60 0.87
C GLN A 53 8.02 -2.74 -0.64
N ALA A 54 7.19 -3.61 -1.22
CA ALA A 54 7.00 -3.69 -2.66
C ALA A 54 5.53 -3.39 -2.94
N SER A 55 5.25 -2.53 -3.92
CA SER A 55 3.88 -2.10 -4.22
C SER A 55 3.58 -2.21 -5.70
N TYR A 56 2.35 -2.62 -6.00
CA TYR A 56 1.83 -2.77 -7.35
C TYR A 56 0.63 -1.85 -7.51
N VAL A 57 0.62 -1.03 -8.57
CA VAL A 57 -0.54 -0.20 -8.90
C VAL A 57 -1.52 -1.07 -9.67
N SER A 58 -2.61 -1.49 -9.02
CA SER A 58 -3.62 -2.33 -9.66
C SER A 58 -4.65 -1.53 -10.42
N LYS A 59 -4.94 -0.30 -9.97
CA LYS A 59 -5.91 0.61 -10.60
C LYS A 59 -5.47 2.04 -10.38
N GLY A 60 -5.85 2.93 -11.30
CA GLY A 60 -5.67 4.37 -11.15
C GLY A 60 -4.29 4.88 -11.50
N ILE A 61 -4.03 6.12 -11.09
CA ILE A 61 -2.80 6.84 -11.37
C ILE A 61 -2.32 7.48 -10.08
N PHE A 62 -1.04 7.33 -9.77
CA PHE A 62 -0.45 7.83 -8.53
C PHE A 62 0.86 8.56 -8.82
N ASP A 63 1.11 9.65 -8.10
CA ASP A 63 2.44 10.23 -7.99
C ASP A 63 3.09 9.64 -6.73
N ILE A 64 4.17 8.90 -6.93
CA ILE A 64 4.88 8.21 -5.86
C ILE A 64 6.20 8.94 -5.60
N THR A 65 6.44 9.28 -4.33
CA THR A 65 7.69 9.90 -3.89
C THR A 65 8.47 8.91 -3.03
N ILE A 66 9.72 8.67 -3.38
CA ILE A 66 10.64 7.84 -2.60
C ILE A 66 11.97 8.57 -2.52
N ASP A 67 12.44 8.80 -1.29
CA ASP A 67 13.74 9.42 -1.02
C ASP A 67 13.91 10.73 -1.79
N GLY A 68 12.86 11.55 -1.84
CA GLY A 68 12.84 12.87 -2.47
C GLY A 68 12.59 12.87 -3.97
N LYS A 69 12.47 11.71 -4.62
CA LYS A 69 12.21 11.61 -6.06
C LYS A 69 10.76 11.21 -6.29
N THR A 70 10.06 11.96 -7.15
CA THR A 70 8.66 11.70 -7.48
C THR A 70 8.53 11.26 -8.93
N GLU A 71 7.76 10.19 -9.16
CA GLU A 71 7.40 9.72 -10.50
C GLU A 71 5.92 9.37 -10.55
N ARG A 72 5.30 9.59 -11.71
CA ARG A 72 3.92 9.20 -11.94
C ARG A 72 3.86 7.78 -12.43
N LEU A 73 3.05 6.95 -11.75
CA LEU A 73 2.85 5.54 -12.07
C LEU A 73 1.40 5.29 -12.47
N ASN A 74 1.22 4.39 -13.43
CA ASN A 74 -0.07 3.94 -13.93
C ASN A 74 -0.34 2.50 -13.52
N ALA A 75 -1.56 2.02 -13.73
CA ALA A 75 -1.91 0.63 -13.48
C ALA A 75 -0.93 -0.30 -14.19
N GLY A 76 -0.43 -1.30 -13.47
CA GLY A 76 0.60 -2.22 -13.95
C GLY A 76 2.01 -1.89 -13.50
N ASP A 77 2.26 -0.65 -13.08
CA ASP A 77 3.57 -0.23 -12.61
C ASP A 77 3.80 -0.66 -11.17
N VAL A 78 5.06 -0.73 -10.78
CA VAL A 78 5.45 -1.10 -9.42
C VAL A 78 6.40 -0.07 -8.84
N TYR A 79 6.47 -0.02 -7.49
CA TYR A 79 7.53 0.69 -6.82
C TYR A 79 8.06 -0.13 -5.64
N PHE A 80 9.29 0.12 -5.29
CA PHE A 80 9.99 -0.63 -4.26
C PHE A 80 10.60 0.35 -3.26
N VAL A 81 10.28 0.16 -1.99
CA VAL A 81 10.75 1.04 -0.92
C VAL A 81 11.70 0.26 -0.02
N PRO A 82 13.01 0.54 -0.13
CA PRO A 82 13.97 -0.04 0.82
C PRO A 82 13.67 0.39 2.26
N SER A 83 14.14 -0.40 3.21
CA SER A 83 13.98 -0.12 4.64
C SER A 83 14.36 1.33 4.97
N ASP A 84 13.50 2.00 5.75
CA ASP A 84 13.71 3.35 6.29
C ASP A 84 13.79 4.49 5.28
N LYS A 85 13.43 4.27 4.02
CA LYS A 85 13.34 5.36 3.05
C LYS A 85 12.00 6.09 3.18
N ILE A 86 12.07 7.43 3.19
CA ILE A 86 10.87 8.27 3.26
C ILE A 86 10.11 8.14 1.94
N HIS A 87 8.83 7.86 2.03
CA HIS A 87 7.98 7.67 0.87
C HIS A 87 6.54 8.08 1.13
N GLY A 88 5.80 8.31 0.05
CA GLY A 88 4.39 8.65 0.10
C GLY A 88 3.77 8.58 -1.29
N ALA A 89 2.46 8.77 -1.34
CA ALA A 89 1.68 8.66 -2.55
C ALA A 89 0.61 9.75 -2.62
N VAL A 90 0.38 10.28 -3.82
CA VAL A 90 -0.77 11.14 -4.10
C VAL A 90 -1.59 10.46 -5.18
N CYS A 91 -2.87 10.23 -4.92
CA CYS A 91 -3.77 9.61 -5.88
C CYS A 91 -4.25 10.65 -6.90
N ILE A 92 -3.82 10.51 -8.14
CA ILE A 92 -4.20 11.43 -9.23
C ILE A 92 -5.55 11.02 -9.82
N GLU A 93 -5.75 9.73 -10.06
CA GLU A 93 -7.04 9.16 -10.45
C GLU A 93 -7.37 8.02 -9.49
N LYS A 94 -8.63 7.94 -9.05
CA LYS A 94 -9.11 6.92 -8.11
C LYS A 94 -8.50 5.56 -8.42
N GLY A 95 -7.93 4.93 -7.41
CA GLY A 95 -7.20 3.70 -7.65
C GLY A 95 -6.95 2.84 -6.42
N GLU A 96 -6.14 1.84 -6.63
CA GLU A 96 -5.82 0.85 -5.62
C GLU A 96 -4.38 0.39 -5.75
N LEU A 97 -3.71 0.32 -4.62
CA LEU A 97 -2.36 -0.23 -4.50
C LEU A 97 -2.45 -1.59 -3.82
N VAL A 98 -1.56 -2.50 -4.21
CA VAL A 98 -1.31 -3.73 -3.48
C VAL A 98 0.08 -3.60 -2.87
N ASP A 99 0.14 -3.53 -1.54
CA ASP A 99 1.39 -3.36 -0.79
C ASP A 99 1.81 -4.68 -0.16
N VAL A 100 3.08 -5.03 -0.31
CA VAL A 100 3.68 -6.18 0.35
C VAL A 100 4.78 -5.69 1.28
N PHE A 101 4.72 -6.09 2.55
CA PHE A 101 5.69 -5.71 3.57
C PHE A 101 6.46 -6.91 4.08
N ALA A 102 7.73 -6.74 4.34
CA ALA A 102 8.59 -7.73 4.97
C ALA A 102 9.48 -7.03 6.02
N PRO A 103 9.36 -7.41 7.30
CA PRO A 103 8.35 -8.31 7.92
C PRO A 103 6.96 -7.69 7.93
N MET A 104 6.02 -8.34 8.59
CA MET A 104 4.65 -7.82 8.72
C MET A 104 4.60 -6.47 9.44
N ARG A 105 3.61 -5.68 9.10
CA ARG A 105 3.30 -4.43 9.81
C ARG A 105 2.47 -4.78 11.05
N GLU A 106 3.11 -4.84 12.21
CA GLU A 106 2.43 -5.15 13.48
C GLU A 106 1.40 -4.08 13.83
N ASP A 107 1.63 -2.85 13.42
CA ASP A 107 0.71 -1.72 13.64
C ASP A 107 -0.57 -1.82 12.82
N PHE A 108 -0.68 -2.75 11.88
CA PHE A 108 -1.88 -2.96 11.06
C PHE A 108 -2.82 -4.02 11.65
N VAL A 109 -2.38 -4.77 12.62
CA VAL A 109 -3.14 -5.90 13.20
C VAL A 109 -3.18 -5.86 14.72
#